data_95a68f2733fb570dd7ea2792c5dcbfe0
#
_entry.id   95a68f2733fb570dd7ea2792c5dcbfe0
#
_cell.length_a   1.000
_cell.length_b   1.000
_cell.length_c   1.000
_cell.angle_alpha   90.00
_cell.angle_beta   90.00
_cell.angle_gamma   90.00
#
_symmetry.space_group_name_H-M   'P 1'
#
loop_
_entity.id
_entity.type
_entity.pdbx_description
1 polymer ?
#
loop_
_entity_poly.entity_id
_entity_poly.type
_entity_poly.pdbx_seq_one_letter_code
_entity_poly.pdbx_strand_id
1 'polypeptide(L)'
;MDFYLIAATSAKPSNDVTGNTNNLGTNNEALNINEEFSRLGGRMAGICYSEQPYYEIKDSASRIARVKNNRHHSVFDHEYMTIYLENVPKLFAMVLNNEKAFATSEKSARYTKMQGSTDTEVDLYLKWQKIFEQLIFDKYGNEKYFNASRIEKLAQENARYFLSVYTPTSLAYTASFRQFSYLYAWLKQIEKTGSELLSPLTPTANAFCKFLEDNHLIDETIASLAPSGGLSLETHENRTEYFGDVFMTGYVGSFAQYAQAQRHRSLDYQLKLLPEFGFYIPPIIKNTPLEDEWLGDALRVQSVTPQGQLIQIYERGTPERFIMKLGERLCTAAQLEIANQTQETLKKYIDNCDSESVKRELEKYSHGARCTAGYQCKTPCAFGDGINLTREI
;
A
#
# COMPACT_ATOMS: atom_id res chain seq x y z
N MET A 1 -0.91 -20.45 -1.62
CA MET A 1 -1.57 -19.24 -1.09
C MET A 1 -2.51 -19.68 0.00
N ASP A 2 -2.39 -19.10 1.16
CA ASP A 2 -3.22 -19.45 2.30
C ASP A 2 -3.77 -18.18 2.93
N PHE A 3 -4.98 -18.26 3.50
CA PHE A 3 -5.67 -17.12 4.09
C PHE A 3 -6.16 -17.51 5.48
N TYR A 4 -5.96 -16.62 6.45
CA TYR A 4 -6.32 -16.86 7.84
C TYR A 4 -7.02 -15.65 8.45
N LEU A 5 -8.24 -15.82 8.99
CA LEU A 5 -8.85 -14.81 9.83
C LEU A 5 -8.13 -14.81 11.19
N ILE A 6 -7.41 -13.72 11.51
CA ILE A 6 -6.61 -13.62 12.73
C ILE A 6 -7.20 -12.69 13.78
N ALA A 7 -8.14 -11.82 13.41
CA ALA A 7 -8.88 -10.99 14.34
C ALA A 7 -10.20 -10.52 13.73
N ALA A 8 -11.20 -10.32 14.56
CA ALA A 8 -12.47 -9.69 14.20
C ALA A 8 -12.99 -8.88 15.39
N THR A 9 -13.77 -7.82 15.10
CA THR A 9 -14.51 -7.08 16.11
C THR A 9 -15.52 -8.01 16.76
N SER A 10 -15.63 -7.99 18.08
CA SER A 10 -16.69 -8.68 18.84
C SER A 10 -17.67 -7.66 19.38
N ALA A 11 -18.96 -7.83 19.08
CA ALA A 11 -20.01 -6.98 19.62
C ALA A 11 -20.34 -7.42 21.06
N LYS A 12 -20.20 -6.52 22.04
CA LYS A 12 -20.72 -6.79 23.38
C LYS A 12 -22.26 -6.76 23.38
N PRO A 13 -22.93 -7.69 24.10
CA PRO A 13 -24.37 -7.60 24.31
C PRO A 13 -24.75 -6.23 24.90
N SER A 14 -25.89 -5.70 24.52
CA SER A 14 -26.37 -4.37 24.97
C SER A 14 -26.48 -4.23 26.51
N ASN A 15 -26.62 -5.36 27.22
CA ASN A 15 -26.75 -5.42 28.68
C ASN A 15 -25.38 -5.38 29.41
N ASP A 16 -24.27 -5.45 28.69
CA ASP A 16 -22.92 -5.61 29.26
C ASP A 16 -22.05 -4.34 29.12
N VAL A 17 -22.69 -3.19 28.91
CA VAL A 17 -22.01 -1.88 28.76
C VAL A 17 -21.48 -1.35 30.12
N THR A 18 -21.73 -2.04 31.21
CA THR A 18 -21.21 -1.71 32.55
C THR A 18 -19.86 -2.36 32.81
N GLY A 19 -18.81 -1.81 32.24
CA GLY A 19 -17.45 -1.70 32.81
C GLY A 19 -16.64 -2.95 33.22
N ASN A 20 -17.11 -4.18 33.09
CA ASN A 20 -16.37 -5.35 33.57
C ASN A 20 -15.77 -6.17 32.39
N THR A 21 -14.43 -6.10 32.25
CA THR A 21 -13.67 -6.60 31.08
C THR A 21 -13.30 -8.10 31.17
N ASN A 22 -13.88 -8.89 32.03
CA ASN A 22 -13.36 -10.23 32.38
C ASN A 22 -14.18 -11.42 31.86
N ASN A 23 -14.79 -11.37 30.69
CA ASN A 23 -15.27 -12.60 30.04
C ASN A 23 -15.24 -12.48 28.51
N LEU A 24 -14.07 -12.71 27.94
CA LEU A 24 -13.97 -13.24 26.57
C LEU A 24 -14.35 -14.73 26.66
N GLY A 25 -15.63 -15.03 26.57
CA GLY A 25 -16.12 -16.40 26.58
C GLY A 25 -15.62 -17.13 25.34
N THR A 26 -14.80 -18.15 25.58
CA THR A 26 -14.46 -19.19 24.60
C THR A 26 -15.65 -20.13 24.42
N ASN A 27 -16.72 -19.68 23.78
CA ASN A 27 -17.75 -20.56 23.28
C ASN A 27 -17.42 -20.93 21.84
N ASN A 28 -17.02 -22.18 21.65
CA ASN A 28 -16.68 -22.85 20.37
C ASN A 28 -17.91 -23.14 19.48
N GLU A 29 -18.91 -22.28 19.42
CA GLU A 29 -19.87 -22.28 18.31
C GLU A 29 -19.27 -21.41 17.22
N ALA A 30 -19.16 -21.93 16.00
CA ALA A 30 -18.71 -21.19 14.84
C ALA A 30 -19.66 -19.98 14.66
N LEU A 31 -19.27 -18.83 15.23
CA LEU A 31 -20.00 -17.58 15.14
C LEU A 31 -20.14 -17.24 13.65
N ASN A 32 -21.37 -17.14 13.17
CA ASN A 32 -21.64 -16.59 11.85
C ASN A 32 -21.32 -15.08 11.89
N ILE A 33 -20.07 -14.74 11.55
CA ILE A 33 -19.54 -13.38 11.62
C ILE A 33 -20.42 -12.39 10.84
N ASN A 34 -20.94 -12.81 9.68
CA ASN A 34 -21.86 -11.98 8.90
C ASN A 34 -23.14 -11.64 9.69
N GLU A 35 -23.71 -12.61 10.40
CA GLU A 35 -24.92 -12.36 11.18
C GLU A 35 -24.64 -11.44 12.38
N GLU A 36 -23.52 -11.62 13.08
CA GLU A 36 -23.10 -10.76 14.19
C GLU A 36 -22.86 -9.33 13.72
N PHE A 37 -22.10 -9.15 12.64
CA PHE A 37 -21.82 -7.84 12.04
C PHE A 37 -23.10 -7.19 11.51
N SER A 38 -23.97 -7.96 10.86
CA SER A 38 -25.25 -7.42 10.41
C SER A 38 -26.11 -6.92 11.57
N ARG A 39 -26.10 -7.61 12.71
CA ARG A 39 -26.80 -7.15 13.94
C ARG A 39 -26.18 -5.88 14.50
N LEU A 40 -24.85 -5.80 14.60
CA LEU A 40 -24.17 -4.61 15.09
C LEU A 40 -24.45 -3.40 14.19
N GLY A 41 -24.30 -3.54 12.86
CA GLY A 41 -24.62 -2.48 11.90
C GLY A 41 -26.08 -2.04 11.99
N GLY A 42 -27.02 -2.98 12.22
CA GLY A 42 -28.40 -2.66 12.48
C GLY A 42 -28.63 -1.84 13.77
N ARG A 43 -27.87 -2.12 14.85
CA ARG A 43 -27.89 -1.30 16.07
C ARG A 43 -27.28 0.08 15.86
N MET A 44 -26.14 0.18 15.13
CA MET A 44 -25.55 1.46 14.76
C MET A 44 -26.52 2.32 13.96
N ALA A 45 -27.27 1.73 13.02
CA ALA A 45 -28.36 2.41 12.33
C ALA A 45 -29.47 2.85 13.30
N GLY A 46 -29.72 2.07 14.35
CA GLY A 46 -30.68 2.44 15.39
C GLY A 46 -30.32 3.74 16.10
N ILE A 47 -29.03 3.98 16.38
CA ILE A 47 -28.54 5.24 16.96
C ILE A 47 -28.89 6.42 16.05
N CYS A 48 -28.78 6.27 14.72
CA CYS A 48 -29.04 7.35 13.77
C CYS A 48 -30.54 7.70 13.63
N TYR A 49 -31.45 6.76 13.94
CA TYR A 49 -32.88 6.88 13.62
C TYR A 49 -33.81 6.67 14.82
N SER A 50 -33.29 6.64 16.05
CA SER A 50 -34.06 6.47 17.27
C SER A 50 -33.63 7.48 18.29
N GLU A 51 -34.55 7.92 19.13
CA GLU A 51 -34.30 8.75 20.32
C GLU A 51 -33.82 7.90 21.52
N GLN A 52 -33.86 6.57 21.38
CA GLN A 52 -33.47 5.64 22.43
C GLN A 52 -31.94 5.59 22.60
N PRO A 53 -31.44 5.49 23.83
CA PRO A 53 -30.03 5.24 24.06
C PRO A 53 -29.63 3.85 23.53
N TYR A 54 -28.35 3.67 23.19
CA TYR A 54 -27.82 2.46 22.53
C TYR A 54 -28.23 1.15 23.23
N TYR A 55 -28.21 1.11 24.55
CA TYR A 55 -28.55 -0.06 25.34
C TYR A 55 -30.03 -0.49 25.30
N GLU A 56 -30.91 0.38 24.79
CA GLU A 56 -32.33 0.09 24.56
C GLU A 56 -32.63 -0.27 23.10
N ILE A 57 -31.67 -0.07 22.19
CA ILE A 57 -31.84 -0.39 20.78
C ILE A 57 -31.81 -1.91 20.57
N LYS A 58 -32.96 -2.47 20.24
CA LYS A 58 -33.12 -3.90 19.95
C LYS A 58 -32.68 -4.25 18.53
N ASP A 59 -32.29 -5.50 18.32
CA ASP A 59 -32.06 -6.05 17.00
C ASP A 59 -33.35 -5.97 16.17
N SER A 60 -33.20 -5.68 14.88
CA SER A 60 -34.33 -5.54 13.96
C SER A 60 -33.93 -5.98 12.56
N ALA A 61 -34.44 -7.12 12.12
CA ALA A 61 -34.21 -7.63 10.76
C ALA A 61 -34.67 -6.64 9.68
N SER A 62 -35.81 -5.95 9.91
CA SER A 62 -36.30 -4.95 8.96
C SER A 62 -35.40 -3.71 8.86
N ARG A 63 -34.76 -3.29 9.97
CA ARG A 63 -33.79 -2.21 9.97
C ARG A 63 -32.52 -2.61 9.25
N ILE A 64 -31.99 -3.83 9.52
CA ILE A 64 -30.83 -4.40 8.84
C ILE A 64 -31.07 -4.44 7.33
N ALA A 65 -32.19 -5.02 6.89
CA ALA A 65 -32.54 -5.11 5.47
C ALA A 65 -32.66 -3.71 4.83
N ARG A 66 -33.30 -2.75 5.53
CA ARG A 66 -33.45 -1.38 5.03
C ARG A 66 -32.09 -0.68 4.82
N VAL A 67 -31.16 -0.74 5.78
CA VAL A 67 -29.87 -0.05 5.63
C VAL A 67 -28.99 -0.70 4.56
N LYS A 68 -29.07 -2.02 4.39
CA LYS A 68 -28.38 -2.73 3.30
C LYS A 68 -28.95 -2.31 1.93
N ASN A 69 -30.24 -2.42 1.72
CA ASN A 69 -30.90 -2.15 0.43
C ASN A 69 -30.86 -0.65 0.05
N ASN A 70 -30.88 0.25 1.02
CA ASN A 70 -30.83 1.70 0.80
C ASN A 70 -29.39 2.25 0.69
N ARG A 71 -28.38 1.41 0.64
CA ARG A 71 -26.96 1.80 0.58
C ARG A 71 -26.47 2.64 1.77
N HIS A 72 -27.11 2.52 2.93
CA HIS A 72 -26.63 3.13 4.16
C HIS A 72 -25.53 2.26 4.81
N HIS A 73 -24.52 1.90 4.01
CA HIS A 73 -23.52 0.90 4.36
C HIS A 73 -22.46 1.43 5.35
N SER A 74 -22.42 2.73 5.62
CA SER A 74 -21.47 3.31 6.59
C SER A 74 -21.62 2.75 8.01
N VAL A 75 -22.80 2.23 8.35
CA VAL A 75 -23.03 1.57 9.64
C VAL A 75 -22.27 0.27 9.80
N PHE A 76 -21.81 -0.35 8.69
CA PHE A 76 -20.97 -1.54 8.66
C PHE A 76 -19.46 -1.24 8.62
N ASP A 77 -19.08 0.03 8.84
CA ASP A 77 -17.69 0.42 9.05
C ASP A 77 -17.25 0.32 10.51
N HIS A 78 -18.16 -0.02 11.42
CA HIS A 78 -17.84 -0.27 12.83
C HIS A 78 -17.27 -1.67 13.07
N GLU A 79 -17.50 -2.61 12.14
CA GLU A 79 -16.99 -3.97 12.18
C GLU A 79 -15.71 -4.09 11.37
N TYR A 80 -14.64 -4.53 12.02
CA TYR A 80 -13.33 -4.72 11.41
C TYR A 80 -12.85 -6.15 11.52
N MET A 81 -12.18 -6.61 10.49
CA MET A 81 -11.51 -7.91 10.46
C MET A 81 -10.06 -7.73 10.02
N THR A 82 -9.19 -8.60 10.54
CA THR A 82 -7.81 -8.73 10.08
C THR A 82 -7.62 -10.11 9.48
N ILE A 83 -7.24 -10.17 8.21
CA ILE A 83 -6.93 -11.40 7.50
C ILE A 83 -5.43 -11.42 7.23
N TYR A 84 -4.77 -12.53 7.59
CA TYR A 84 -3.40 -12.81 7.17
C TYR A 84 -3.44 -13.54 5.83
N LEU A 85 -2.77 -12.98 4.84
CA LEU A 85 -2.63 -13.53 3.50
C LEU A 85 -1.19 -14.01 3.35
N GLU A 86 -1.00 -15.26 2.98
CA GLU A 86 0.30 -15.88 2.83
C GLU A 86 0.56 -16.29 1.38
N ASN A 87 1.77 -16.00 0.90
CA ASN A 87 2.22 -16.35 -0.46
C ASN A 87 1.32 -15.82 -1.58
N VAL A 88 0.77 -14.62 -1.42
CA VAL A 88 0.01 -13.93 -2.47
C VAL A 88 0.94 -13.10 -3.37
N PRO A 89 0.61 -12.90 -4.66
CA PRO A 89 1.39 -12.01 -5.52
C PRO A 89 1.56 -10.61 -4.93
N LYS A 90 2.74 -10.04 -5.05
CA LYS A 90 3.03 -8.67 -4.59
C LYS A 90 2.04 -7.65 -5.17
N LEU A 91 1.68 -7.81 -6.44
CA LEU A 91 0.69 -6.94 -7.09
C LEU A 91 -0.71 -7.08 -6.46
N PHE A 92 -1.09 -8.28 -5.98
CA PHE A 92 -2.36 -8.44 -5.26
C PHE A 92 -2.38 -7.61 -3.96
N ALA A 93 -1.26 -7.60 -3.23
CA ALA A 93 -1.12 -6.72 -2.07
C ALA A 93 -1.20 -5.23 -2.46
N MET A 94 -0.64 -4.82 -3.61
CA MET A 94 -0.75 -3.45 -4.13
C MET A 94 -2.20 -3.09 -4.47
N VAL A 95 -2.97 -4.02 -5.06
CA VAL A 95 -4.41 -3.83 -5.33
C VAL A 95 -5.17 -3.59 -4.03
N LEU A 96 -5.02 -4.47 -3.04
CA LEU A 96 -5.69 -4.32 -1.74
C LEU A 96 -5.29 -3.00 -1.05
N ASN A 97 -4.00 -2.66 -1.09
CA ASN A 97 -3.45 -1.44 -0.48
C ASN A 97 -3.80 -0.15 -1.23
N ASN A 98 -4.52 -0.21 -2.34
CA ASN A 98 -5.04 0.97 -3.03
C ASN A 98 -6.47 1.32 -2.62
N GLU A 99 -7.23 0.34 -2.12
CA GLU A 99 -8.64 0.48 -1.78
C GLU A 99 -8.83 0.89 -0.30
N LYS A 100 -8.83 2.18 -0.04
CA LYS A 100 -9.00 2.74 1.32
C LYS A 100 -10.46 2.62 1.79
N ALA A 101 -10.70 2.51 3.12
CA ALA A 101 -9.73 2.56 4.22
C ALA A 101 -9.28 1.17 4.65
N PHE A 102 -7.99 1.04 4.95
CA PHE A 102 -7.39 -0.21 5.41
C PHE A 102 -6.23 0.04 6.40
N ALA A 103 -5.80 -1.01 7.11
CA ALA A 103 -4.49 -1.09 7.75
C ALA A 103 -3.75 -2.32 7.20
N THR A 104 -2.44 -2.22 7.01
CA THR A 104 -1.63 -3.33 6.49
C THR A 104 -0.25 -3.38 7.12
N SER A 105 0.22 -4.62 7.33
CA SER A 105 1.62 -4.92 7.64
C SER A 105 2.06 -6.01 6.67
N GLU A 106 3.03 -5.71 5.82
CA GLU A 106 3.47 -6.57 4.73
C GLU A 106 4.97 -6.84 4.82
N LYS A 107 5.41 -8.05 4.45
CA LYS A 107 6.84 -8.37 4.31
C LYS A 107 7.53 -7.32 3.44
N SER A 108 8.60 -6.75 3.98
CA SER A 108 9.36 -5.72 3.27
C SER A 108 10.46 -6.36 2.42
N ALA A 109 10.39 -6.20 1.11
CA ALA A 109 11.44 -6.62 0.18
C ALA A 109 12.79 -5.89 0.38
N ARG A 110 12.83 -4.88 1.24
CA ARG A 110 14.07 -4.16 1.62
C ARG A 110 14.80 -4.83 2.78
N TYR A 111 14.11 -5.63 3.59
CA TYR A 111 14.64 -6.24 4.81
C TYR A 111 14.57 -7.76 4.81
N THR A 112 13.76 -8.35 3.94
CA THR A 112 13.63 -9.80 3.81
C THR A 112 14.01 -10.23 2.39
N LYS A 113 14.72 -11.35 2.27
CA LYS A 113 15.02 -11.92 0.95
C LYS A 113 13.72 -12.34 0.28
N MET A 114 13.55 -11.91 -0.96
CA MET A 114 12.41 -12.29 -1.81
C MET A 114 12.80 -13.54 -2.60
N GLN A 115 11.81 -14.36 -2.94
CA GLN A 115 11.97 -15.49 -3.84
C GLN A 115 11.55 -15.05 -5.23
N GLY A 116 12.41 -15.27 -6.25
CA GLY A 116 11.99 -15.07 -7.64
C GLY A 116 11.04 -16.18 -8.10
N SER A 117 10.25 -15.88 -9.11
CA SER A 117 9.30 -16.84 -9.72
C SER A 117 9.95 -17.68 -10.80
N THR A 118 11.08 -17.24 -11.34
CA THR A 118 11.86 -17.92 -12.38
C THR A 118 13.35 -17.97 -12.00
N ASP A 119 14.07 -18.95 -12.56
CA ASP A 119 15.53 -19.04 -12.35
C ASP A 119 16.24 -17.78 -12.84
N THR A 120 15.78 -17.19 -13.94
CA THR A 120 16.35 -15.94 -14.47
C THR A 120 16.22 -14.79 -13.48
N GLU A 121 15.06 -14.62 -12.81
CA GLU A 121 14.87 -13.60 -11.78
C GLU A 121 15.84 -13.80 -10.61
N VAL A 122 15.98 -15.06 -10.14
CA VAL A 122 16.86 -15.42 -9.03
C VAL A 122 18.31 -15.14 -9.37
N ASP A 123 18.77 -15.58 -10.55
CA ASP A 123 20.15 -15.37 -11.01
C ASP A 123 20.48 -13.88 -11.12
N LEU A 124 19.59 -13.09 -11.70
CA LEU A 124 19.77 -11.64 -11.84
C LEU A 124 19.75 -10.93 -10.47
N TYR A 125 18.85 -11.31 -9.60
CA TYR A 125 18.79 -10.78 -8.24
C TYR A 125 20.10 -11.03 -7.48
N LEU A 126 20.62 -12.25 -7.51
CA LEU A 126 21.87 -12.62 -6.83
C LEU A 126 23.10 -11.97 -7.48
N LYS A 127 23.14 -11.89 -8.80
CA LYS A 127 24.20 -11.21 -9.56
C LYS A 127 24.29 -9.75 -9.13
N TRP A 128 23.18 -9.03 -9.24
CA TRP A 128 23.17 -7.59 -8.99
C TRP A 128 23.28 -7.25 -7.51
N GLN A 129 22.82 -8.11 -6.60
CA GLN A 129 23.09 -7.93 -5.18
C GLN A 129 24.59 -7.87 -4.90
N LYS A 130 25.38 -8.80 -5.44
CA LYS A 130 26.83 -8.83 -5.26
C LYS A 130 27.52 -7.61 -5.88
N ILE A 131 27.10 -7.22 -7.09
CA ILE A 131 27.65 -6.02 -7.76
C ILE A 131 27.38 -4.78 -6.91
N PHE A 132 26.16 -4.57 -6.43
CA PHE A 132 25.85 -3.42 -5.59
C PHE A 132 26.56 -3.45 -4.23
N GLU A 133 26.69 -4.60 -3.58
CA GLU A 133 27.47 -4.72 -2.34
C GLU A 133 28.88 -4.20 -2.54
N GLN A 134 29.55 -4.59 -3.62
CA GLN A 134 30.91 -4.13 -3.93
C GLN A 134 30.94 -2.63 -4.26
N LEU A 135 30.08 -2.15 -5.14
CA LEU A 135 30.05 -0.74 -5.54
C LEU A 135 29.77 0.20 -4.35
N ILE A 136 28.84 -0.18 -3.46
CA ILE A 136 28.52 0.62 -2.28
C ILE A 136 29.70 0.61 -1.32
N PHE A 137 30.34 -0.53 -1.11
CA PHE A 137 31.52 -0.63 -0.26
C PHE A 137 32.68 0.22 -0.77
N ASP A 138 32.99 0.14 -2.07
CA ASP A 138 34.09 0.88 -2.69
C ASP A 138 33.86 2.40 -2.60
N LYS A 139 32.61 2.85 -2.74
CA LYS A 139 32.28 4.27 -2.76
C LYS A 139 32.04 4.85 -1.36
N TYR A 140 31.40 4.11 -0.48
CA TYR A 140 30.87 4.62 0.80
C TYR A 140 31.32 3.82 2.03
N GLY A 141 32.14 2.76 1.88
CA GLY A 141 32.48 1.85 2.97
C GLY A 141 33.22 2.49 4.16
N ASN A 142 33.81 3.67 3.96
CA ASN A 142 34.44 4.45 5.03
C ASN A 142 33.47 5.36 5.80
N GLU A 143 32.22 5.50 5.32
CA GLU A 143 31.23 6.37 5.91
C GLU A 143 30.47 5.62 7.02
N LYS A 144 30.31 6.24 8.17
CA LYS A 144 29.66 5.63 9.34
C LYS A 144 28.26 5.08 9.07
N TYR A 145 27.51 5.73 8.17
CA TYR A 145 26.17 5.31 7.79
C TYR A 145 26.16 3.98 7.01
N PHE A 146 27.21 3.71 6.21
CA PHE A 146 27.32 2.55 5.33
C PHE A 146 28.07 1.38 5.97
N ASN A 147 27.62 0.93 7.14
CA ASN A 147 28.14 -0.31 7.72
C ASN A 147 27.71 -1.56 6.91
N ALA A 148 28.36 -2.70 7.14
CA ALA A 148 28.13 -3.94 6.38
C ALA A 148 26.65 -4.34 6.26
N SER A 149 25.88 -4.27 7.36
CA SER A 149 24.44 -4.59 7.33
C SER A 149 23.62 -3.60 6.50
N ARG A 150 24.03 -2.33 6.47
CA ARG A 150 23.37 -1.31 5.64
C ARG A 150 23.69 -1.53 4.17
N ILE A 151 24.94 -1.83 3.84
CA ILE A 151 25.40 -2.13 2.48
C ILE A 151 24.62 -3.32 1.91
N GLU A 152 24.55 -4.42 2.66
CA GLU A 152 23.76 -5.61 2.26
C GLU A 152 22.30 -5.27 1.95
N LYS A 153 21.65 -4.49 2.84
CA LYS A 153 20.23 -4.10 2.66
C LYS A 153 20.00 -3.18 1.47
N LEU A 154 20.92 -2.23 1.22
CA LEU A 154 20.82 -1.35 0.05
C LEU A 154 21.06 -2.10 -1.24
N ALA A 155 22.00 -3.02 -1.26
CA ALA A 155 22.25 -3.90 -2.40
C ALA A 155 21.02 -4.77 -2.70
N GLN A 156 20.43 -5.39 -1.68
CA GLN A 156 19.20 -6.15 -1.81
C GLN A 156 18.02 -5.28 -2.30
N GLU A 157 17.91 -4.05 -1.80
CA GLU A 157 16.85 -3.10 -2.18
C GLU A 157 16.91 -2.77 -3.68
N ASN A 158 18.12 -2.65 -4.24
CA ASN A 158 18.29 -2.35 -5.66
C ASN A 158 18.23 -3.62 -6.54
N ALA A 159 18.78 -4.75 -6.10
CA ALA A 159 18.69 -6.00 -6.87
C ALA A 159 17.25 -6.49 -7.08
N ARG A 160 16.31 -6.19 -6.15
CA ARG A 160 14.89 -6.62 -6.26
C ARG A 160 14.16 -6.03 -7.47
N TYR A 161 14.71 -5.03 -8.16
CA TYR A 161 14.10 -4.50 -9.37
C TYR A 161 13.88 -5.56 -10.45
N PHE A 162 14.69 -6.63 -10.46
CA PHE A 162 14.55 -7.76 -11.39
C PHE A 162 13.45 -8.76 -11.02
N LEU A 163 12.93 -8.70 -9.78
CA LEU A 163 11.87 -9.61 -9.35
C LEU A 163 10.50 -9.12 -9.85
N SER A 164 9.68 -10.06 -10.30
CA SER A 164 8.32 -9.79 -10.77
C SER A 164 7.44 -9.12 -9.70
N VAL A 165 6.46 -8.34 -10.13
CA VAL A 165 5.36 -7.88 -9.26
C VAL A 165 4.44 -9.03 -8.84
N TYR A 166 4.52 -10.18 -9.49
CA TYR A 166 3.79 -11.40 -9.10
C TYR A 166 4.56 -12.27 -8.10
N THR A 167 5.79 -11.91 -7.73
CA THR A 167 6.58 -12.57 -6.68
C THR A 167 5.77 -12.67 -5.38
N PRO A 168 5.80 -13.84 -4.71
CA PRO A 168 5.03 -14.05 -3.48
C PRO A 168 5.43 -13.10 -2.35
N THR A 169 4.42 -12.54 -1.68
CA THR A 169 4.56 -11.79 -0.43
C THR A 169 3.54 -12.28 0.59
N SER A 170 3.64 -11.81 1.83
CA SER A 170 2.64 -12.07 2.86
C SER A 170 2.33 -10.78 3.62
N LEU A 171 1.07 -10.62 4.00
CA LEU A 171 0.61 -9.42 4.71
C LEU A 171 -0.53 -9.73 5.68
N ALA A 172 -0.61 -8.96 6.76
CA ALA A 172 -1.82 -8.80 7.52
C ALA A 172 -2.59 -7.59 6.96
N TYR A 173 -3.86 -7.78 6.64
CA TYR A 173 -4.72 -6.74 6.07
C TYR A 173 -5.98 -6.59 6.91
N THR A 174 -6.23 -5.37 7.38
CA THR A 174 -7.38 -5.02 8.20
C THR A 174 -8.27 -4.04 7.46
N ALA A 175 -9.55 -4.35 7.36
CA ALA A 175 -10.55 -3.47 6.77
C ALA A 175 -11.92 -3.68 7.44
N SER A 176 -12.88 -2.79 7.16
CA SER A 176 -14.26 -2.97 7.64
C SER A 176 -14.99 -4.07 6.87
N PHE A 177 -16.07 -4.58 7.46
CA PHE A 177 -16.97 -5.55 6.84
C PHE A 177 -17.54 -5.02 5.51
N ARG A 178 -17.92 -3.75 5.47
CA ARG A 178 -18.33 -3.08 4.23
C ARG A 178 -17.23 -3.14 3.19
N GLN A 179 -16.00 -2.81 3.56
CA GLN A 179 -14.88 -2.78 2.63
C GLN A 179 -14.55 -4.16 2.08
N PHE A 180 -14.59 -5.22 2.91
CA PHE A 180 -14.41 -6.59 2.42
C PHE A 180 -15.53 -7.01 1.46
N SER A 181 -16.80 -6.62 1.73
CA SER A 181 -17.91 -6.89 0.82
C SER A 181 -17.74 -6.17 -0.53
N TYR A 182 -17.23 -4.95 -0.54
CA TYR A 182 -16.92 -4.21 -1.77
C TYR A 182 -15.73 -4.81 -2.52
N LEU A 183 -14.64 -5.12 -1.82
CA LEU A 183 -13.48 -5.81 -2.41
C LEU A 183 -13.88 -7.13 -3.05
N TYR A 184 -14.70 -7.92 -2.38
CA TYR A 184 -15.26 -9.16 -2.94
C TYR A 184 -15.96 -8.90 -4.29
N ALA A 185 -16.86 -7.92 -4.36
CA ALA A 185 -17.58 -7.60 -5.58
C ALA A 185 -16.66 -7.17 -6.73
N TRP A 186 -15.65 -6.35 -6.42
CA TRP A 186 -14.69 -5.86 -7.40
C TRP A 186 -13.72 -6.95 -7.86
N LEU A 187 -13.22 -7.78 -6.95
CA LEU A 187 -12.30 -8.88 -7.26
C LEU A 187 -12.98 -9.97 -8.11
N LYS A 188 -14.27 -10.25 -7.90
CA LYS A 188 -15.05 -11.16 -8.76
C LYS A 188 -15.16 -10.69 -10.22
N GLN A 189 -14.86 -9.43 -10.49
CA GLN A 189 -14.92 -8.86 -11.83
C GLN A 189 -13.52 -8.60 -12.42
N ILE A 190 -12.44 -8.96 -11.72
CA ILE A 190 -11.07 -8.64 -12.13
C ILE A 190 -10.75 -9.15 -13.55
N GLU A 191 -11.22 -10.34 -13.90
CA GLU A 191 -11.04 -10.93 -15.23
C GLU A 191 -11.73 -10.11 -16.33
N LYS A 192 -12.87 -9.48 -16.00
CA LYS A 192 -13.66 -8.70 -16.97
C LYS A 192 -13.06 -7.31 -17.25
N THR A 193 -12.08 -6.88 -16.49
CA THR A 193 -11.42 -5.57 -16.70
C THR A 193 -10.65 -5.54 -18.00
N GLY A 194 -10.22 -6.68 -18.54
CA GLY A 194 -9.35 -6.77 -19.71
C GLY A 194 -7.94 -6.22 -19.48
N SER A 195 -7.57 -5.96 -18.24
CA SER A 195 -6.26 -5.44 -17.86
C SER A 195 -5.18 -6.51 -18.03
N GLU A 196 -4.14 -6.21 -18.80
CA GLU A 196 -2.95 -7.08 -18.91
C GLU A 196 -2.23 -7.23 -17.56
N LEU A 197 -2.24 -6.16 -16.75
CA LEU A 197 -1.60 -6.15 -15.44
C LEU A 197 -2.40 -6.93 -14.39
N LEU A 198 -3.73 -6.78 -14.35
CA LEU A 198 -4.55 -7.38 -13.30
C LEU A 198 -5.05 -8.79 -13.63
N SER A 199 -5.24 -9.14 -14.90
CA SER A 199 -5.76 -10.45 -15.33
C SER A 199 -4.97 -11.65 -14.75
N PRO A 200 -3.63 -11.61 -14.62
CA PRO A 200 -2.88 -12.69 -13.98
C PRO A 200 -3.21 -12.90 -12.50
N LEU A 201 -3.88 -11.94 -11.84
CA LEU A 201 -4.32 -12.08 -10.45
C LEU A 201 -5.63 -12.85 -10.29
N THR A 202 -6.34 -13.19 -11.39
CA THR A 202 -7.65 -13.87 -11.35
C THR A 202 -7.66 -15.13 -10.46
N PRO A 203 -6.65 -16.03 -10.51
CA PRO A 203 -6.66 -17.19 -9.62
C PRO A 203 -6.57 -16.81 -8.13
N THR A 204 -5.76 -15.79 -7.80
CA THR A 204 -5.61 -15.30 -6.42
C THR A 204 -6.89 -14.62 -5.94
N ALA A 205 -7.49 -13.78 -6.79
CA ALA A 205 -8.74 -13.09 -6.50
C ALA A 205 -9.87 -14.10 -6.23
N ASN A 206 -10.01 -15.13 -7.08
CA ASN A 206 -11.01 -16.18 -6.92
C ASN A 206 -10.79 -16.99 -5.63
N ALA A 207 -9.54 -17.34 -5.31
CA ALA A 207 -9.22 -18.06 -4.08
C ALA A 207 -9.52 -17.21 -2.84
N PHE A 208 -9.22 -15.91 -2.86
CA PHE A 208 -9.54 -15.00 -1.78
C PHE A 208 -11.04 -14.78 -1.63
N CYS A 209 -11.76 -14.58 -2.73
CA CYS A 209 -13.23 -14.48 -2.71
C CYS A 209 -13.88 -15.73 -2.13
N LYS A 210 -13.40 -16.91 -2.55
CA LYS A 210 -13.88 -18.18 -2.00
C LYS A 210 -13.62 -18.29 -0.49
N PHE A 211 -12.44 -17.88 -0.02
CA PHE A 211 -12.15 -17.84 1.41
C PHE A 211 -13.12 -16.92 2.18
N LEU A 212 -13.45 -15.75 1.63
CA LEU A 212 -14.41 -14.83 2.24
C LEU A 212 -15.83 -15.43 2.29
N GLU A 213 -16.24 -16.12 1.23
CA GLU A 213 -17.55 -16.83 1.15
C GLU A 213 -17.62 -17.98 2.18
N ASP A 214 -16.64 -18.89 2.14
CA ASP A 214 -16.61 -20.10 2.97
C ASP A 214 -16.59 -19.77 4.48
N ASN A 215 -16.04 -18.60 4.86
CA ASN A 215 -15.96 -18.16 6.24
C ASN A 215 -17.00 -17.08 6.62
N HIS A 216 -17.98 -16.83 5.76
CA HIS A 216 -19.05 -15.84 5.97
C HIS A 216 -18.54 -14.44 6.33
N LEU A 217 -17.46 -13.97 5.66
CA LEU A 217 -16.77 -12.70 5.93
C LEU A 217 -17.27 -11.55 5.05
N ILE A 218 -18.32 -11.75 4.25
CA ILE A 218 -18.94 -10.73 3.39
C ILE A 218 -20.46 -10.82 3.47
N ASP A 219 -21.11 -9.76 3.01
CA ASP A 219 -22.54 -9.71 2.81
C ASP A 219 -22.87 -9.50 1.33
N GLU A 220 -23.63 -10.42 0.74
CA GLU A 220 -23.96 -10.41 -0.69
C GLU A 220 -24.80 -9.18 -1.08
N THR A 221 -25.70 -8.70 -0.20
CA THR A 221 -26.50 -7.50 -0.48
C THR A 221 -25.61 -6.27 -0.54
N ILE A 222 -24.70 -6.10 0.44
CA ILE A 222 -23.73 -5.01 0.45
C ILE A 222 -22.82 -5.11 -0.78
N ALA A 223 -22.32 -6.29 -1.10
CA ALA A 223 -21.45 -6.55 -2.25
C ALA A 223 -22.15 -6.22 -3.58
N SER A 224 -23.43 -6.62 -3.76
CA SER A 224 -24.19 -6.35 -4.98
C SER A 224 -24.44 -4.85 -5.22
N LEU A 225 -24.33 -4.03 -4.18
CA LEU A 225 -24.52 -2.58 -4.20
C LEU A 225 -23.20 -1.81 -4.08
N ALA A 226 -22.05 -2.49 -4.25
CA ALA A 226 -20.75 -1.86 -4.27
C ALA A 226 -20.67 -0.73 -5.32
N PRO A 227 -19.87 0.34 -5.06
CA PRO A 227 -19.65 1.39 -6.06
C PRO A 227 -19.18 0.84 -7.40
N SER A 228 -19.73 1.35 -8.49
CA SER A 228 -19.47 0.88 -9.86
C SER A 228 -18.05 1.16 -10.37
N GLY A 229 -17.26 1.97 -9.66
CA GLY A 229 -15.89 2.33 -10.07
C GLY A 229 -14.90 1.16 -10.08
N GLY A 230 -15.24 0.04 -9.41
CA GLY A 230 -14.35 -1.12 -9.34
C GLY A 230 -13.04 -0.86 -8.60
N LEU A 231 -12.02 -1.66 -8.91
CA LEU A 231 -10.65 -1.48 -8.38
C LEU A 231 -10.04 -0.19 -8.91
N SER A 232 -9.43 0.60 -8.03
CA SER A 232 -8.97 1.96 -8.34
C SER A 232 -7.50 2.06 -8.76
N LEU A 233 -6.77 0.94 -8.82
CA LEU A 233 -5.33 0.94 -9.07
C LEU A 233 -4.98 1.48 -10.44
N GLU A 234 -5.64 0.99 -11.50
CA GLU A 234 -5.35 1.38 -12.88
C GLU A 234 -6.16 2.60 -13.31
N THR A 235 -5.57 3.38 -14.21
CA THR A 235 -6.27 4.43 -14.95
C THR A 235 -5.93 4.35 -16.43
N HIS A 236 -6.95 4.55 -17.25
CA HIS A 236 -6.81 4.67 -18.72
C HIS A 236 -6.78 6.14 -19.18
N GLU A 237 -7.03 7.08 -18.26
CA GLU A 237 -7.12 8.51 -18.54
C GLU A 237 -5.80 9.22 -18.27
N ASN A 238 -5.52 10.26 -19.05
CA ASN A 238 -4.47 11.21 -18.72
C ASN A 238 -5.02 12.20 -17.67
N ARG A 239 -4.24 12.44 -16.63
CA ARG A 239 -4.60 13.33 -15.54
C ARG A 239 -3.87 14.66 -15.69
N THR A 240 -4.56 15.77 -15.39
CA THR A 240 -3.96 17.11 -15.41
C THR A 240 -3.29 17.41 -14.10
N GLU A 241 -2.06 17.95 -14.15
CA GLU A 241 -1.37 18.43 -12.94
C GLU A 241 -2.01 19.71 -12.42
N TYR A 242 -2.10 19.83 -11.09
CA TYR A 242 -2.49 21.05 -10.39
C TYR A 242 -1.96 21.05 -8.95
N PHE A 243 -1.73 22.25 -8.40
CA PHE A 243 -1.12 22.44 -7.09
C PHE A 243 -1.82 23.60 -6.34
N GLY A 244 -2.75 23.28 -5.43
CA GLY A 244 -3.52 24.20 -4.63
C GLY A 244 -3.82 23.60 -3.25
N ASP A 245 -4.99 23.86 -2.69
CA ASP A 245 -5.48 23.22 -1.46
C ASP A 245 -5.64 21.70 -1.59
N VAL A 246 -5.73 21.22 -2.82
CA VAL A 246 -5.50 19.85 -3.23
C VAL A 246 -4.48 19.88 -4.36
N PHE A 247 -3.70 18.80 -4.50
CA PHE A 247 -2.79 18.66 -5.63
C PHE A 247 -3.01 17.35 -6.37
N MET A 248 -2.65 17.34 -7.64
CA MET A 248 -2.49 16.17 -8.47
C MET A 248 -1.23 16.35 -9.31
N THR A 249 -0.39 15.34 -9.35
CA THR A 249 0.80 15.30 -10.19
C THR A 249 0.97 13.94 -10.82
N GLY A 250 1.66 13.90 -11.95
CA GLY A 250 2.04 12.68 -12.64
C GLY A 250 3.56 12.60 -12.79
N TYR A 251 4.10 11.42 -12.59
CA TYR A 251 5.53 11.13 -12.77
C TYR A 251 5.74 9.69 -13.21
N VAL A 252 6.90 9.45 -13.81
CA VAL A 252 7.34 8.10 -14.16
C VAL A 252 8.19 7.56 -13.02
N GLY A 253 7.88 6.35 -12.56
CA GLY A 253 8.62 5.66 -11.52
C GLY A 253 8.44 4.15 -11.62
N SER A 254 9.19 3.39 -10.84
CA SER A 254 9.11 1.94 -10.85
C SER A 254 7.95 1.40 -10.01
N PHE A 255 7.56 0.14 -10.23
CA PHE A 255 6.66 -0.56 -9.32
C PHE A 255 7.22 -0.65 -7.89
N ALA A 256 8.56 -0.79 -7.75
CA ALA A 256 9.21 -0.80 -6.45
C ALA A 256 9.02 0.51 -5.68
N GLN A 257 9.12 1.65 -6.37
CA GLN A 257 8.83 2.98 -5.82
C GLN A 257 7.36 3.10 -5.43
N TYR A 258 6.45 2.72 -6.33
CA TYR A 258 5.01 2.76 -6.09
C TYR A 258 4.63 1.94 -4.85
N ALA A 259 5.18 0.74 -4.70
CA ALA A 259 4.94 -0.11 -3.55
C ALA A 259 5.32 0.54 -2.21
N GLN A 260 6.27 1.47 -2.20
CA GLN A 260 6.61 2.25 -1.01
C GLN A 260 5.73 3.47 -0.83
N ALA A 261 5.34 4.13 -1.94
CA ALA A 261 4.52 5.34 -1.91
C ALA A 261 3.15 5.07 -1.28
N GLN A 262 2.45 4.05 -1.73
CA GLN A 262 1.10 3.71 -1.24
C GLN A 262 1.05 3.31 0.24
N ARG A 263 2.17 2.85 0.83
CA ARG A 263 2.24 2.39 2.23
C ARG A 263 1.93 3.49 3.28
N HIS A 264 2.03 4.76 2.92
CA HIS A 264 1.64 5.86 3.82
C HIS A 264 0.14 6.02 4.00
N ARG A 265 -0.68 5.52 3.08
CA ARG A 265 -2.14 5.61 3.12
C ARG A 265 -2.70 7.03 3.19
N SER A 266 -1.82 8.03 3.08
CA SER A 266 -2.21 9.45 3.16
C SER A 266 -2.65 10.03 1.81
N LEU A 267 -2.10 9.52 0.71
CA LEU A 267 -2.38 10.00 -0.65
C LEU A 267 -3.12 8.95 -1.48
N ASP A 268 -3.80 9.40 -2.52
CA ASP A 268 -4.46 8.55 -3.49
C ASP A 268 -3.57 8.38 -4.70
N TYR A 269 -3.52 7.16 -5.24
CA TYR A 269 -2.68 6.80 -6.36
C TYR A 269 -3.47 6.10 -7.45
N GLN A 270 -3.05 6.32 -8.68
CA GLN A 270 -3.42 5.52 -9.83
C GLN A 270 -2.18 5.32 -10.69
N LEU A 271 -2.12 4.22 -11.40
CA LEU A 271 -1.01 3.93 -12.31
C LEU A 271 -1.51 3.56 -13.71
N LYS A 272 -0.60 3.64 -14.66
CA LYS A 272 -0.81 3.22 -16.05
C LYS A 272 0.48 2.62 -16.58
N LEU A 273 0.40 1.50 -17.27
CA LEU A 273 1.55 0.95 -17.99
C LEU A 273 2.01 1.94 -19.07
N LEU A 274 3.31 2.07 -19.23
CA LEU A 274 3.86 2.83 -20.35
C LEU A 274 3.75 2.02 -21.65
N PRO A 275 3.61 2.68 -22.81
CA PRO A 275 3.55 1.99 -24.11
C PRO A 275 4.83 1.19 -24.40
N GLU A 276 5.97 1.69 -23.94
CA GLU A 276 7.28 1.07 -24.13
C GLU A 276 7.83 0.59 -22.79
N PHE A 277 8.52 -0.53 -22.82
CA PHE A 277 9.22 -1.04 -21.64
C PHE A 277 10.36 -0.10 -21.25
N GLY A 278 10.30 0.45 -20.04
CA GLY A 278 11.38 1.17 -19.40
C GLY A 278 11.77 0.49 -18.10
N PHE A 279 13.01 0.71 -17.65
CA PHE A 279 13.50 0.13 -16.42
C PHE A 279 14.27 1.16 -15.60
N TYR A 280 14.10 1.16 -14.28
CA TYR A 280 14.80 2.09 -13.40
C TYR A 280 16.30 1.79 -13.37
N ILE A 281 17.10 2.84 -13.46
CA ILE A 281 18.57 2.76 -13.37
C ILE A 281 19.02 3.42 -12.07
N PRO A 282 19.56 2.65 -11.11
CA PRO A 282 20.13 3.23 -9.89
C PRO A 282 21.27 4.21 -10.22
N PRO A 283 21.29 5.40 -9.60
CA PRO A 283 22.30 6.42 -9.92
C PRO A 283 23.76 5.94 -9.80
N ILE A 284 24.06 5.01 -8.89
CA ILE A 284 25.42 4.48 -8.68
C ILE A 284 26.00 3.75 -9.91
N ILE A 285 25.15 3.26 -10.81
CA ILE A 285 25.59 2.60 -12.07
C ILE A 285 25.38 3.47 -13.30
N LYS A 286 24.65 4.61 -13.16
CA LYS A 286 24.33 5.50 -14.26
C LYS A 286 25.58 6.10 -14.89
N ASN A 287 25.64 6.15 -16.21
CA ASN A 287 26.80 6.60 -16.98
C ASN A 287 28.09 5.76 -16.74
N THR A 288 27.95 4.52 -16.35
CA THR A 288 29.04 3.53 -16.25
C THR A 288 28.81 2.37 -17.24
N PRO A 289 29.82 1.52 -17.54
CA PRO A 289 29.61 0.34 -18.36
C PRO A 289 28.56 -0.65 -17.80
N LEU A 290 28.26 -0.59 -16.52
CA LEU A 290 27.23 -1.42 -15.87
C LEU A 290 25.80 -1.00 -16.23
N GLU A 291 25.57 0.22 -16.71
CA GLU A 291 24.25 0.67 -17.16
C GLU A 291 23.73 -0.16 -18.33
N ASP A 292 24.56 -0.38 -19.35
CA ASP A 292 24.18 -1.20 -20.51
C ASP A 292 23.93 -2.66 -20.11
N GLU A 293 24.76 -3.21 -19.22
CA GLU A 293 24.59 -4.55 -18.69
C GLU A 293 23.27 -4.66 -17.88
N TRP A 294 22.96 -3.67 -17.03
CA TRP A 294 21.72 -3.59 -16.26
C TRP A 294 20.48 -3.59 -17.16
N LEU A 295 20.49 -2.76 -18.21
CA LEU A 295 19.39 -2.67 -19.15
C LEU A 295 19.26 -3.95 -20.00
N GLY A 296 20.36 -4.57 -20.39
CA GLY A 296 20.38 -5.85 -21.09
C GLY A 296 19.78 -6.97 -20.23
N ASP A 297 20.10 -7.01 -18.94
CA ASP A 297 19.52 -7.96 -17.99
C ASP A 297 18.04 -7.67 -17.71
N ALA A 298 17.63 -6.41 -17.71
CA ALA A 298 16.22 -6.02 -17.55
C ALA A 298 15.33 -6.59 -18.66
N LEU A 299 15.82 -6.61 -19.91
CA LEU A 299 15.09 -7.20 -21.02
C LEU A 299 14.83 -8.70 -20.84
N ARG A 300 15.71 -9.43 -20.12
CA ARG A 300 15.55 -10.86 -19.85
C ARG A 300 14.37 -11.18 -18.91
N VAL A 301 13.93 -10.20 -18.13
CA VAL A 301 12.80 -10.34 -17.20
C VAL A 301 11.59 -9.50 -17.60
N GLN A 302 11.62 -8.86 -18.77
CA GLN A 302 10.53 -8.00 -19.25
C GLN A 302 9.17 -8.70 -19.23
N SER A 303 9.10 -9.97 -19.60
CA SER A 303 7.85 -10.74 -19.71
C SER A 303 7.17 -11.06 -18.36
N VAL A 304 7.90 -10.93 -17.25
CA VAL A 304 7.37 -11.23 -15.90
C VAL A 304 7.02 -9.97 -15.11
N THR A 305 6.94 -8.81 -15.76
CA THR A 305 6.61 -7.52 -15.14
C THR A 305 7.45 -7.26 -13.89
N PRO A 306 8.75 -6.97 -14.05
CA PRO A 306 9.67 -6.83 -12.93
C PRO A 306 9.38 -5.56 -12.13
N GLN A 307 9.73 -5.56 -10.84
CA GLN A 307 9.51 -4.43 -9.94
C GLN A 307 10.25 -3.15 -10.36
N GLY A 308 11.31 -3.27 -11.15
CA GLY A 308 12.05 -2.15 -11.73
C GLY A 308 11.41 -1.54 -12.98
N GLN A 309 10.39 -2.19 -13.55
CA GLN A 309 9.69 -1.65 -14.71
C GLN A 309 9.09 -0.29 -14.40
N LEU A 310 9.31 0.67 -15.31
CA LEU A 310 8.78 2.02 -15.21
C LEU A 310 7.30 2.04 -15.60
N ILE A 311 6.54 2.81 -14.84
CA ILE A 311 5.10 3.04 -15.02
C ILE A 311 4.80 4.53 -14.86
N GLN A 312 3.71 5.00 -15.45
CA GLN A 312 3.14 6.31 -15.14
C GLN A 312 2.38 6.20 -13.81
N ILE A 313 2.72 7.04 -12.85
CA ILE A 313 2.07 7.13 -11.55
C ILE A 313 1.39 8.48 -11.44
N TYR A 314 0.14 8.49 -11.02
CA TYR A 314 -0.61 9.69 -10.64
C TYR A 314 -0.82 9.69 -9.13
N GLU A 315 -0.50 10.81 -8.52
CA GLU A 315 -0.59 11.03 -7.07
C GLU A 315 -1.44 12.26 -6.80
N ARG A 316 -2.35 12.17 -5.83
CA ARG A 316 -3.18 13.29 -5.40
C ARG A 316 -3.44 13.30 -3.89
N GLY A 317 -3.71 14.49 -3.37
CA GLY A 317 -4.08 14.67 -1.96
C GLY A 317 -4.16 16.12 -1.55
N THR A 318 -4.19 16.34 -0.23
CA THR A 318 -4.08 17.67 0.37
C THR A 318 -2.63 17.96 0.81
N PRO A 319 -2.27 19.23 1.05
CA PRO A 319 -0.94 19.58 1.57
C PRO A 319 -0.57 18.81 2.84
N GLU A 320 -1.47 18.69 3.80
CA GLU A 320 -1.22 18.01 5.07
C GLU A 320 -0.91 16.52 4.87
N ARG A 321 -1.61 15.88 3.95
CA ARG A 321 -1.38 14.47 3.59
C ARG A 321 -0.05 14.31 2.85
N PHE A 322 0.34 15.29 2.03
CA PHE A 322 1.64 15.30 1.38
C PHE A 322 2.77 15.50 2.39
N ILE A 323 2.60 16.39 3.38
CA ILE A 323 3.56 16.60 4.48
C ILE A 323 3.84 15.29 5.23
N MET A 324 2.84 14.43 5.44
CA MET A 324 3.06 13.11 6.02
C MET A 324 4.00 12.25 5.15
N LYS A 325 3.87 12.32 3.81
CA LYS A 325 4.81 11.65 2.88
C LYS A 325 6.20 12.25 2.97
N LEU A 326 6.32 13.59 2.97
CA LEU A 326 7.61 14.29 3.07
C LEU A 326 8.41 13.85 4.29
N GLY A 327 7.75 13.79 5.46
CA GLY A 327 8.37 13.38 6.72
C GLY A 327 9.05 12.01 6.67
N GLU A 328 8.54 11.09 5.86
CA GLU A 328 9.04 9.72 5.78
C GLU A 328 9.88 9.46 4.52
N ARG A 329 9.59 10.11 3.40
CA ARG A 329 10.22 9.79 2.10
C ARG A 329 11.39 10.68 1.74
N LEU A 330 11.54 11.82 2.36
CA LEU A 330 12.78 12.61 2.29
C LEU A 330 13.84 12.11 3.29
N CYS A 331 13.50 11.17 4.16
CA CYS A 331 14.45 10.54 5.08
C CYS A 331 15.43 9.64 4.31
N THR A 332 16.71 9.68 4.69
CA THR A 332 17.75 8.81 4.08
C THR A 332 17.53 7.32 4.32
N ALA A 333 16.60 6.94 5.20
CA ALA A 333 16.13 5.56 5.34
C ALA A 333 15.14 5.14 4.25
N ALA A 334 14.61 6.08 3.45
CA ALA A 334 13.79 5.78 2.28
C ALA A 334 14.68 5.33 1.11
N GLN A 335 14.13 4.52 0.20
CA GLN A 335 14.81 4.19 -1.05
C GLN A 335 15.06 5.46 -1.86
N LEU A 336 16.21 5.56 -2.50
CA LEU A 336 16.65 6.79 -3.17
C LEU A 336 15.68 7.23 -4.27
N GLU A 337 15.14 6.30 -5.05
CA GLU A 337 14.19 6.59 -6.12
C GLU A 337 12.97 7.38 -5.61
N ILE A 338 12.30 6.89 -4.55
CA ILE A 338 11.15 7.60 -3.98
C ILE A 338 11.53 8.90 -3.29
N ALA A 339 12.73 8.98 -2.70
CA ALA A 339 13.22 10.20 -2.08
C ALA A 339 13.40 11.31 -3.11
N ASN A 340 14.08 11.02 -4.22
CA ASN A 340 14.29 11.95 -5.33
C ASN A 340 12.96 12.41 -5.94
N GLN A 341 12.07 11.46 -6.26
CA GLN A 341 10.76 11.80 -6.81
C GLN A 341 9.93 12.67 -5.85
N THR A 342 9.98 12.36 -4.54
CA THR A 342 9.25 13.15 -3.53
C THR A 342 9.79 14.58 -3.44
N GLN A 343 11.12 14.76 -3.57
CA GLN A 343 11.76 16.07 -3.63
C GLN A 343 11.35 16.86 -4.88
N GLU A 344 11.28 16.20 -6.04
CA GLU A 344 10.82 16.82 -7.28
C GLU A 344 9.37 17.30 -7.16
N THR A 345 8.48 16.47 -6.59
CA THR A 345 7.09 16.88 -6.34
C THR A 345 7.00 18.03 -5.36
N LEU A 346 7.81 18.01 -4.28
CA LEU A 346 7.87 19.12 -3.32
C LEU A 346 8.24 20.43 -4.02
N LYS A 347 9.27 20.40 -4.86
CA LYS A 347 9.72 21.58 -5.63
C LYS A 347 8.60 22.07 -6.55
N LYS A 348 7.99 21.17 -7.34
CA LYS A 348 6.85 21.52 -8.22
C LYS A 348 5.70 22.16 -7.44
N TYR A 349 5.41 21.65 -6.24
CA TYR A 349 4.33 22.18 -5.41
C TYR A 349 4.65 23.59 -4.91
N ILE A 350 5.85 23.82 -4.37
CA ILE A 350 6.30 25.14 -3.93
C ILE A 350 6.28 26.15 -5.09
N ASP A 351 6.78 25.75 -6.26
CA ASP A 351 6.90 26.62 -7.44
C ASP A 351 5.54 27.00 -8.03
N ASN A 352 4.50 26.15 -7.91
CA ASN A 352 3.22 26.33 -8.57
C ASN A 352 2.02 26.56 -7.63
N CYS A 353 2.23 26.60 -6.32
CA CYS A 353 1.16 26.86 -5.35
C CYS A 353 0.96 28.36 -5.14
N ASP A 354 -0.28 28.82 -5.23
CA ASP A 354 -0.63 30.23 -5.01
C ASP A 354 -0.80 30.59 -3.52
N SER A 355 -0.91 29.58 -2.64
CA SER A 355 -1.10 29.77 -1.21
C SER A 355 0.22 29.95 -0.47
N GLU A 356 0.52 31.16 -0.01
CA GLU A 356 1.72 31.46 0.78
C GLU A 356 1.78 30.71 2.13
N SER A 357 0.64 30.35 2.70
CA SER A 357 0.59 29.54 3.92
C SER A 357 1.01 28.10 3.65
N VAL A 358 0.53 27.51 2.56
CA VAL A 358 0.92 26.17 2.13
C VAL A 358 2.40 26.12 1.75
N LYS A 359 2.90 27.09 0.99
CA LYS A 359 4.32 27.19 0.64
C LYS A 359 5.22 27.16 1.87
N ARG A 360 4.94 28.02 2.86
CA ARG A 360 5.74 28.08 4.10
C ARG A 360 5.77 26.76 4.87
N GLU A 361 4.69 26.01 4.87
CA GLU A 361 4.67 24.67 5.50
C GLU A 361 5.50 23.65 4.70
N LEU A 362 5.43 23.68 3.38
CA LEU A 362 6.18 22.78 2.48
C LEU A 362 7.68 23.10 2.50
N GLU A 363 8.07 24.38 2.52
CA GLU A 363 9.46 24.84 2.53
C GLU A 363 10.27 24.30 3.72
N LYS A 364 9.63 23.99 4.85
CA LYS A 364 10.29 23.35 6.00
C LYS A 364 10.95 22.01 5.64
N TYR A 365 10.49 21.37 4.59
CA TYR A 365 10.98 20.07 4.12
C TYR A 365 11.97 20.16 2.95
N SER A 366 12.33 21.38 2.50
CA SER A 366 13.26 21.57 1.38
C SER A 366 14.67 21.04 1.68
N HIS A 367 15.05 20.90 2.96
CA HIS A 367 16.39 20.51 3.39
C HIS A 367 16.39 19.22 4.25
N GLY A 368 15.33 18.46 4.27
CA GLY A 368 15.28 17.23 5.03
C GLY A 368 13.87 16.66 5.22
N ALA A 369 13.78 15.68 6.10
CA ALA A 369 12.56 14.97 6.43
C ALA A 369 11.95 15.50 7.74
N ARG A 370 11.21 14.68 8.47
CA ARG A 370 10.58 15.04 9.76
C ARG A 370 11.56 15.61 10.80
N CYS A 371 12.87 15.33 10.68
CA CYS A 371 13.90 15.89 11.56
C CYS A 371 14.00 17.42 11.42
N THR A 372 13.67 18.00 10.27
CA THR A 372 13.60 19.45 10.08
C THR A 372 12.38 20.10 10.72
N ALA A 373 11.34 19.29 11.00
CA ALA A 373 10.15 19.69 11.73
C ALA A 373 10.22 19.38 13.25
N GLY A 374 11.41 19.19 13.79
CA GLY A 374 11.66 19.04 15.24
C GLY A 374 11.73 17.59 15.75
N TYR A 375 11.58 16.57 14.90
CA TYR A 375 11.76 15.18 15.33
C TYR A 375 13.24 14.86 15.53
N GLN A 376 13.60 14.39 16.72
CA GLN A 376 14.98 13.97 17.02
C GLN A 376 15.16 12.48 16.74
N CYS A 377 15.99 12.19 15.74
CA CYS A 377 16.36 10.82 15.39
C CYS A 377 17.55 10.36 16.24
N LYS A 378 17.46 9.15 16.81
CA LYS A 378 18.54 8.56 17.62
C LYS A 378 19.51 7.69 16.81
N THR A 379 19.19 7.40 15.57
CA THR A 379 20.01 6.55 14.68
C THR A 379 20.97 7.41 13.84
N PRO A 380 22.21 6.96 13.62
CA PRO A 380 23.07 7.57 12.61
C PRO A 380 22.37 7.59 11.24
N CYS A 381 22.47 8.70 10.53
CA CYS A 381 21.88 8.83 9.20
C CYS A 381 22.80 9.62 8.28
N ALA A 382 22.59 9.49 6.98
CA ALA A 382 23.39 10.17 5.98
C ALA A 382 23.28 11.71 6.04
N PHE A 383 22.23 12.29 6.62
CA PHE A 383 22.14 13.72 6.88
C PHE A 383 23.22 14.19 7.87
N GLY A 384 23.43 13.42 8.97
CA GLY A 384 24.46 13.71 9.96
C GLY A 384 25.87 13.60 9.41
N ASP A 385 26.08 12.71 8.45
CA ASP A 385 27.36 12.50 7.77
C ASP A 385 27.54 13.43 6.53
N GLY A 386 26.59 14.30 6.24
CA GLY A 386 26.60 15.21 5.10
C GLY A 386 26.28 14.59 3.74
N ILE A 387 25.89 13.31 3.71
CA ILE A 387 25.67 12.57 2.45
C ILE A 387 24.29 12.89 1.83
N ASN A 388 23.31 13.24 2.63
CA ASN A 388 22.00 13.74 2.18
C ASN A 388 21.42 13.01 0.94
N LEU A 389 20.61 13.71 0.13
CA LEU A 389 20.04 13.20 -1.13
C LEU A 389 21.04 13.25 -2.31
N THR A 390 22.27 13.67 -2.09
CA THR A 390 23.36 13.59 -3.07
C THR A 390 23.96 12.18 -3.18
N ARG A 391 23.58 11.26 -2.29
CA ARG A 391 23.95 9.84 -2.42
C ARG A 391 23.39 9.24 -3.70
N GLU A 392 24.07 8.24 -4.22
CA GLU A 392 23.69 7.57 -5.48
C GLU A 392 23.02 6.19 -5.25
N ILE A 393 22.84 5.81 -3.98
CA ILE A 393 22.21 4.54 -3.60
C ILE A 393 21.32 4.71 -2.36
#